data_e421ab8eecb3f77e3aa28a19661c7d05
#
_entry.id   e421ab8eecb3f77e3aa28a19661c7d05
#
_cell.length_a   1.000
_cell.length_b   1.000
_cell.length_c   1.000
_cell.angle_alpha   90.00
_cell.angle_beta   90.00
_cell.angle_gamma   90.00
#
_symmetry.space_group_name_H-M   'P 1'
#
loop_
_entity.id
_entity.type
_entity.pdbx_description
1 polymer ?
#
loop_
_entity_poly.entity_id
_entity_poly.type
_entity_poly.pdbx_seq_one_letter_code
_entity_poly.pdbx_strand_id
1 'polypeptide(L)'
;MAKKYYLDEEGLERLVSMLDIELARKLEDTDLEPYAKKDEVVANLPDNLVYDTDIADVVRTSNLDEVVASLETEIGKLYHFKGSVANLEELQAIENPHEGDVYNIADTGMNAAWTGEAWDDFGSIADLTPYAKDEDIQPIGKETLDRILYGRKKSVVANVEGLKAMIANDEPEVTVVLNEDLATATMIAVPAGKKVTLDLGGNTMSATGNTIPLYANGGEIVIKNGSVSADASAVITRNGGSVVIDGANITSSGSNAISATDGSVVVNSGNIQSQEAGIAGFRDSVVTINGGTIVGIDNCPMMGNGSAAGSANDGTNMNVIMNGGTLIAHIQSAGYAACGVYVPNSGSFTMNGGEIISDGAGLVMRGGKVTLNGGKITANGAAGAVGKVGDSRVVVGSYAVVYDANSKYPAMDTLELVIGKDMVLEGTDGDVQTILADGVEANIYDNRNI
;
A
#
# COMPACT_ATOMS: atom_id res chain seq x y z
N MET A 1 -20.82 -5.57 -46.52
CA MET A 1 -21.80 -5.88 -45.46
C MET A 1 -21.02 -5.89 -44.13
N ALA A 2 -21.22 -4.91 -43.29
CA ALA A 2 -20.61 -4.90 -41.97
C ALA A 2 -21.33 -5.92 -41.09
N LYS A 3 -20.57 -6.81 -40.46
CA LYS A 3 -21.11 -7.75 -39.48
C LYS A 3 -21.51 -6.96 -38.25
N LYS A 4 -22.77 -6.98 -37.88
CA LYS A 4 -23.29 -6.43 -36.63
C LYS A 4 -23.07 -7.47 -35.53
N TYR A 5 -22.47 -7.06 -34.43
CA TYR A 5 -22.21 -7.92 -33.29
C TYR A 5 -23.16 -7.54 -32.15
N TYR A 6 -23.82 -8.53 -31.58
CA TYR A 6 -24.57 -8.39 -30.34
C TYR A 6 -23.58 -8.51 -29.19
N LEU A 7 -23.67 -7.61 -28.21
CA LEU A 7 -22.85 -7.60 -27.03
C LEU A 7 -23.52 -8.47 -25.96
N ASP A 8 -23.17 -9.75 -25.93
CA ASP A 8 -23.23 -10.57 -24.75
C ASP A 8 -21.97 -10.28 -23.88
N GLU A 9 -21.87 -10.89 -22.72
CA GLU A 9 -20.74 -10.68 -21.79
C GLU A 9 -19.39 -10.94 -22.48
N GLU A 10 -19.31 -11.95 -23.34
CA GLU A 10 -18.11 -12.28 -24.14
C GLU A 10 -17.84 -11.22 -25.23
N GLY A 11 -18.88 -10.65 -25.83
CA GLY A 11 -18.78 -9.57 -26.81
C GLY A 11 -18.31 -8.26 -26.18
N LEU A 12 -18.77 -7.96 -24.96
CA LEU A 12 -18.32 -6.81 -24.19
C LEU A 12 -16.85 -6.97 -23.76
N GLU A 13 -16.45 -8.15 -23.31
CA GLU A 13 -15.04 -8.45 -22.97
C GLU A 13 -14.13 -8.30 -24.19
N ARG A 14 -14.57 -8.73 -25.37
CA ARG A 14 -13.82 -8.53 -26.62
C ARG A 14 -13.71 -7.07 -27.01
N LEU A 15 -14.77 -6.28 -26.81
CA LEU A 15 -14.76 -4.85 -27.09
C LEU A 15 -13.80 -4.11 -26.17
N VAL A 16 -13.83 -4.41 -24.87
CA VAL A 16 -12.90 -3.83 -23.89
C VAL A 16 -11.46 -4.22 -24.19
N SER A 17 -11.21 -5.49 -24.55
CA SER A 17 -9.87 -5.95 -24.95
C SER A 17 -9.38 -5.25 -26.22
N MET A 18 -10.25 -4.99 -27.19
CA MET A 18 -9.90 -4.23 -28.39
C MET A 18 -9.64 -2.76 -28.10
N LEU A 19 -10.39 -2.17 -27.17
CA LEU A 19 -10.19 -0.78 -26.71
C LEU A 19 -8.89 -0.63 -25.91
N ASP A 20 -8.56 -1.59 -25.07
CA ASP A 20 -7.27 -1.62 -24.35
C ASP A 20 -6.09 -1.72 -25.31
N ILE A 21 -6.20 -2.56 -26.35
CA ILE A 21 -5.18 -2.69 -27.40
C ILE A 21 -5.06 -1.38 -28.20
N GLU A 22 -6.18 -0.76 -28.57
CA GLU A 22 -6.18 0.49 -29.34
C GLU A 22 -5.71 1.69 -28.51
N LEU A 23 -6.05 1.71 -27.20
CA LEU A 23 -5.57 2.71 -26.25
C LEU A 23 -4.07 2.57 -26.01
N ALA A 24 -3.60 1.33 -25.80
CA ALA A 24 -2.17 1.04 -25.65
C ALA A 24 -1.42 1.43 -26.96
N ARG A 25 -1.97 1.15 -28.13
CA ARG A 25 -1.39 1.52 -29.43
C ARG A 25 -1.39 3.03 -29.63
N LYS A 26 -2.41 3.75 -29.22
CA LYS A 26 -2.44 5.23 -29.30
C LYS A 26 -1.52 5.89 -28.31
N LEU A 27 -1.25 5.26 -27.17
CA LEU A 27 -0.25 5.74 -26.20
C LEU A 27 1.19 5.44 -26.64
N GLU A 28 1.41 4.38 -27.45
CA GLU A 28 2.73 4.04 -27.96
C GLU A 28 3.12 4.79 -29.23
N ASP A 29 2.16 5.21 -30.05
CA ASP A 29 2.48 5.41 -31.48
C ASP A 29 2.43 6.84 -31.98
N THR A 30 1.88 7.91 -31.33
CA THR A 30 1.79 9.01 -32.28
C THR A 30 1.93 10.43 -31.84
N ASP A 31 1.56 10.85 -30.72
CA ASP A 31 1.42 12.29 -30.52
C ASP A 31 2.30 12.90 -29.42
N LEU A 32 3.24 12.11 -28.91
CA LEU A 32 4.22 12.59 -27.93
C LEU A 32 5.55 13.06 -28.58
N GLU A 33 5.68 12.93 -29.90
CA GLU A 33 6.88 13.45 -30.62
C GLU A 33 7.10 14.97 -30.48
N PRO A 34 6.05 15.82 -30.27
CA PRO A 34 6.26 17.22 -29.93
C PRO A 34 6.55 17.47 -28.46
N TYR A 35 6.36 16.46 -27.60
CA TYR A 35 6.65 16.55 -26.19
C TYR A 35 7.96 15.81 -25.90
N ALA A 36 8.86 16.43 -25.14
CA ALA A 36 10.17 15.90 -24.80
C ALA A 36 10.06 14.41 -24.39
N LYS A 37 10.92 13.56 -24.93
CA LYS A 37 10.98 12.14 -24.57
C LYS A 37 11.11 12.02 -23.06
N LYS A 38 10.49 11.00 -22.46
CA LYS A 38 10.50 10.74 -21.02
C LYS A 38 11.90 10.93 -20.41
N ASP A 39 12.89 10.42 -21.08
CA ASP A 39 14.29 10.46 -20.66
C ASP A 39 14.91 11.88 -20.69
N GLU A 40 14.41 12.77 -21.55
CA GLU A 40 14.86 14.17 -21.64
C GLU A 40 14.14 15.06 -20.61
N VAL A 41 12.89 14.75 -20.26
CA VAL A 41 12.13 15.46 -19.23
C VAL A 41 12.65 15.11 -17.85
N VAL A 42 12.92 13.82 -17.59
CA VAL A 42 13.42 13.33 -16.31
C VAL A 42 14.83 13.83 -16.02
N ALA A 43 15.69 13.96 -17.05
CA ALA A 43 17.07 14.45 -16.90
C ALA A 43 17.18 15.94 -16.52
N ASN A 44 16.12 16.73 -16.70
CA ASN A 44 16.12 18.17 -16.44
C ASN A 44 15.17 18.63 -15.33
N LEU A 45 14.53 17.69 -14.63
CA LEU A 45 13.69 18.02 -13.47
C LEU A 45 14.54 18.00 -12.20
N PRO A 46 14.35 18.96 -11.27
CA PRO A 46 14.94 18.87 -9.95
C PRO A 46 14.52 17.56 -9.26
N ASP A 47 15.44 16.92 -8.53
CA ASP A 47 15.25 15.61 -7.85
C ASP A 47 14.05 15.53 -6.89
N ASN A 48 13.34 16.62 -6.69
CA ASN A 48 12.19 16.73 -5.78
C ASN A 48 10.84 17.01 -6.48
N LEU A 49 10.77 16.94 -7.81
CA LEU A 49 9.55 17.20 -8.55
C LEU A 49 9.06 15.94 -9.29
N VAL A 50 8.03 15.34 -8.70
CA VAL A 50 7.06 14.41 -9.32
C VAL A 50 7.58 12.99 -9.56
N TYR A 51 7.11 12.05 -8.77
CA TYR A 51 7.22 10.62 -9.03
C TYR A 51 6.39 10.22 -10.26
N ASP A 52 6.92 9.27 -11.03
CA ASP A 52 6.34 8.67 -12.26
C ASP A 52 4.88 8.16 -12.08
N THR A 53 4.48 7.87 -10.83
CA THR A 53 3.13 7.45 -10.46
C THR A 53 2.10 8.59 -10.51
N ASP A 54 2.50 9.82 -10.20
CA ASP A 54 1.57 10.95 -10.11
C ASP A 54 1.16 11.48 -11.49
N ILE A 55 2.09 11.42 -12.46
CA ILE A 55 1.80 11.81 -13.85
C ILE A 55 0.93 10.76 -14.55
N ALA A 56 1.16 9.48 -14.27
CA ALA A 56 0.37 8.40 -14.86
C ALA A 56 -1.10 8.44 -14.40
N ASP A 57 -1.35 8.83 -13.14
CA ASP A 57 -2.72 8.93 -12.62
C ASP A 57 -3.45 10.19 -13.10
N VAL A 58 -2.77 11.34 -13.21
CA VAL A 58 -3.37 12.57 -13.73
C VAL A 58 -3.76 12.45 -15.22
N VAL A 59 -2.93 11.82 -16.02
CA VAL A 59 -3.23 11.57 -17.45
C VAL A 59 -4.35 10.54 -17.60
N ARG A 60 -4.41 9.53 -16.74
CA ARG A 60 -5.46 8.50 -16.79
C ARG A 60 -6.84 9.05 -16.40
N THR A 61 -6.94 9.91 -15.39
CA THR A 61 -8.23 10.41 -14.91
C THR A 61 -8.90 11.34 -15.93
N SER A 62 -8.16 12.26 -16.55
CA SER A 62 -8.73 13.16 -17.57
C SER A 62 -9.14 12.46 -18.86
N ASN A 63 -8.37 11.45 -19.29
CA ASN A 63 -8.70 10.69 -20.49
C ASN A 63 -9.80 9.64 -20.25
N LEU A 64 -9.97 9.20 -18.99
CA LEU A 64 -11.00 8.24 -18.64
C LEU A 64 -12.41 8.82 -18.77
N ASP A 65 -12.61 10.06 -18.33
CA ASP A 65 -13.90 10.74 -18.46
C ASP A 65 -14.29 10.95 -19.95
N GLU A 66 -13.31 11.25 -20.82
CA GLU A 66 -13.55 11.34 -22.27
C GLU A 66 -13.85 9.98 -22.90
N VAL A 67 -13.15 8.91 -22.47
CA VAL A 67 -13.40 7.54 -22.95
C VAL A 67 -14.74 7.03 -22.47
N VAL A 68 -15.11 7.28 -21.21
CA VAL A 68 -16.42 6.92 -20.66
C VAL A 68 -17.54 7.65 -21.42
N ALA A 69 -17.42 8.95 -21.63
CA ALA A 69 -18.41 9.71 -22.41
C ALA A 69 -18.50 9.23 -23.86
N SER A 70 -17.38 8.84 -24.46
CA SER A 70 -17.38 8.26 -25.82
C SER A 70 -18.03 6.89 -25.84
N LEU A 71 -17.76 6.03 -24.85
CA LEU A 71 -18.39 4.72 -24.71
C LEU A 71 -19.90 4.83 -24.45
N GLU A 72 -20.33 5.73 -23.58
CA GLU A 72 -21.75 5.99 -23.34
C GLU A 72 -22.45 6.45 -24.62
N THR A 73 -21.76 7.26 -25.44
CA THR A 73 -22.28 7.70 -26.75
C THR A 73 -22.37 6.55 -27.73
N GLU A 74 -21.39 5.64 -27.79
CA GLU A 74 -21.41 4.48 -28.69
C GLU A 74 -22.39 3.39 -28.22
N ILE A 75 -22.53 3.18 -26.90
CA ILE A 75 -23.54 2.27 -26.31
C ILE A 75 -24.94 2.81 -26.60
N GLY A 76 -25.15 4.13 -26.54
CA GLY A 76 -26.42 4.75 -26.91
C GLY A 76 -26.82 4.57 -28.38
N LYS A 77 -25.87 4.17 -29.24
CA LYS A 77 -26.13 3.85 -30.67
C LYS A 77 -26.41 2.36 -30.92
N LEU A 78 -26.34 1.51 -29.89
CA LEU A 78 -26.61 0.09 -30.02
C LEU A 78 -28.13 -0.17 -30.14
N TYR A 79 -28.48 -1.23 -30.85
CA TYR A 79 -29.86 -1.67 -30.95
C TYR A 79 -30.33 -2.30 -29.62
N HIS A 80 -31.44 -1.77 -29.10
CA HIS A 80 -32.05 -2.21 -27.84
C HIS A 80 -33.34 -2.95 -28.13
N PHE A 81 -33.38 -4.27 -27.91
CA PHE A 81 -34.62 -5.04 -28.08
C PHE A 81 -35.60 -4.70 -26.95
N LYS A 82 -36.74 -4.12 -27.32
CA LYS A 82 -37.80 -3.68 -26.39
C LYS A 82 -38.94 -4.69 -26.24
N GLY A 83 -39.02 -5.70 -27.09
CA GLY A 83 -40.06 -6.70 -27.04
C GLY A 83 -40.76 -6.92 -28.38
N SER A 84 -42.01 -7.34 -28.34
CA SER A 84 -42.80 -7.61 -29.53
C SER A 84 -44.07 -6.78 -29.52
N VAL A 85 -44.48 -6.32 -30.72
CA VAL A 85 -45.78 -5.71 -31.01
C VAL A 85 -46.60 -6.66 -31.92
N ALA A 86 -47.92 -6.56 -31.88
CA ALA A 86 -48.75 -7.49 -32.65
C ALA A 86 -48.61 -7.25 -34.16
N ASN A 87 -48.50 -5.99 -34.59
CA ASN A 87 -48.47 -5.59 -36.00
C ASN A 87 -47.80 -4.25 -36.20
N LEU A 88 -47.68 -3.83 -37.47
CA LEU A 88 -47.06 -2.56 -37.86
C LEU A 88 -47.79 -1.32 -37.29
N GLU A 89 -49.12 -1.39 -37.11
CA GLU A 89 -49.90 -0.30 -36.58
C GLU A 89 -49.55 -0.01 -35.10
N GLU A 90 -49.39 -1.07 -34.30
CA GLU A 90 -48.91 -0.95 -32.92
C GLU A 90 -47.48 -0.44 -32.86
N LEU A 91 -46.60 -0.86 -33.76
CA LEU A 91 -45.23 -0.33 -33.83
C LEU A 91 -45.24 1.16 -34.12
N GLN A 92 -46.08 1.63 -35.06
CA GLN A 92 -46.16 3.05 -35.40
C GLN A 92 -46.83 3.91 -34.29
N ALA A 93 -47.59 3.27 -33.41
CA ALA A 93 -48.23 3.94 -32.28
C ALA A 93 -47.31 4.13 -31.06
N ILE A 94 -46.08 3.64 -31.10
CA ILE A 94 -45.11 3.81 -30.01
C ILE A 94 -44.73 5.29 -29.90
N GLU A 95 -45.01 5.89 -28.75
CA GLU A 95 -44.67 7.28 -28.45
C GLU A 95 -43.22 7.42 -28.00
N ASN A 96 -42.51 8.36 -28.61
CA ASN A 96 -41.10 8.72 -28.25
C ASN A 96 -40.10 7.53 -28.26
N PRO A 97 -40.01 6.76 -29.36
CA PRO A 97 -38.98 5.74 -29.46
C PRO A 97 -37.58 6.39 -29.49
N HIS A 98 -36.59 5.71 -28.92
CA HIS A 98 -35.18 6.17 -28.95
C HIS A 98 -34.45 5.51 -30.14
N GLU A 99 -33.46 6.21 -30.65
CA GLU A 99 -32.60 5.65 -31.70
C GLU A 99 -31.96 4.33 -31.22
N GLY A 100 -32.11 3.27 -32.03
CA GLY A 100 -31.66 1.93 -31.69
C GLY A 100 -32.72 1.04 -31.04
N ASP A 101 -33.88 1.52 -30.64
CA ASP A 101 -34.99 0.68 -30.16
C ASP A 101 -35.43 -0.32 -31.23
N VAL A 102 -35.50 -1.61 -30.88
CA VAL A 102 -35.88 -2.69 -31.78
C VAL A 102 -37.10 -3.44 -31.24
N TYR A 103 -38.09 -3.66 -32.12
CA TYR A 103 -39.27 -4.47 -31.81
C TYR A 103 -39.44 -5.59 -32.83
N ASN A 104 -39.92 -6.75 -32.37
CA ASN A 104 -40.41 -7.80 -33.23
C ASN A 104 -41.88 -7.55 -33.57
N ILE A 105 -42.27 -7.68 -34.84
CA ILE A 105 -43.62 -7.55 -35.31
C ILE A 105 -44.19 -8.96 -35.47
N ALA A 106 -45.09 -9.37 -34.58
CA ALA A 106 -45.51 -10.77 -34.42
C ALA A 106 -46.25 -11.33 -35.63
N ASP A 107 -47.03 -10.53 -36.36
CA ASP A 107 -47.80 -10.96 -37.52
C ASP A 107 -46.92 -11.24 -38.76
N THR A 108 -45.79 -10.56 -38.88
CA THR A 108 -44.85 -10.72 -39.99
C THR A 108 -43.61 -11.50 -39.64
N GLY A 109 -43.28 -11.63 -38.35
CA GLY A 109 -42.04 -12.17 -37.87
C GLY A 109 -40.82 -11.29 -38.19
N MET A 110 -41.05 -10.05 -38.59
CA MET A 110 -40.02 -9.08 -38.94
C MET A 110 -39.58 -8.30 -37.67
N ASN A 111 -38.34 -7.82 -37.64
CA ASN A 111 -37.88 -6.88 -36.65
C ASN A 111 -37.74 -5.50 -37.27
N ALA A 112 -38.09 -4.48 -36.53
CA ALA A 112 -37.90 -3.08 -36.93
C ALA A 112 -37.11 -2.32 -35.88
N ALA A 113 -36.19 -1.47 -36.35
CA ALA A 113 -35.37 -0.61 -35.51
C ALA A 113 -35.72 0.86 -35.75
N TRP A 114 -35.78 1.64 -34.69
CA TRP A 114 -35.95 3.10 -34.80
C TRP A 114 -34.60 3.77 -35.12
N THR A 115 -34.57 4.51 -36.22
CA THR A 115 -33.36 5.20 -36.71
C THR A 115 -33.17 6.59 -36.14
N GLY A 116 -34.03 7.05 -35.23
CA GLY A 116 -34.15 8.43 -34.79
C GLY A 116 -35.19 9.24 -35.61
N GLU A 117 -35.54 8.79 -36.82
CA GLU A 117 -36.48 9.46 -37.70
C GLU A 117 -37.61 8.54 -38.16
N ALA A 118 -37.35 7.25 -38.36
CA ALA A 118 -38.31 6.26 -38.86
C ALA A 118 -38.00 4.84 -38.39
N TRP A 119 -39.02 3.95 -38.46
CA TRP A 119 -38.84 2.53 -38.29
C TRP A 119 -38.24 1.91 -39.56
N ASP A 120 -37.06 1.31 -39.45
CA ASP A 120 -36.35 0.64 -40.51
C ASP A 120 -36.50 -0.89 -40.36
N ASP A 121 -36.77 -1.58 -41.51
CA ASP A 121 -36.93 -3.02 -41.51
C ASP A 121 -35.61 -3.76 -41.35
N PHE A 122 -35.52 -4.53 -40.28
CA PHE A 122 -34.31 -5.29 -39.91
C PHE A 122 -34.29 -6.70 -40.53
N GLY A 123 -35.33 -7.07 -41.25
CA GLY A 123 -35.53 -8.39 -41.87
C GLY A 123 -36.00 -9.45 -40.86
N SER A 124 -36.43 -10.59 -41.41
CA SER A 124 -36.85 -11.76 -40.62
C SER A 124 -35.61 -12.48 -40.06
N ILE A 125 -35.01 -11.95 -39.03
CA ILE A 125 -33.93 -12.63 -38.33
C ILE A 125 -34.49 -13.13 -37.02
N ALA A 126 -34.28 -14.42 -36.77
CA ALA A 126 -34.42 -15.16 -35.53
C ALA A 126 -35.18 -14.47 -34.37
N ASP A 127 -36.20 -15.17 -33.87
CA ASP A 127 -36.90 -14.86 -32.64
C ASP A 127 -35.95 -14.29 -31.58
N LEU A 128 -36.04 -12.98 -31.31
CA LEU A 128 -35.22 -12.30 -30.30
C LEU A 128 -35.77 -12.46 -28.87
N THR A 129 -36.91 -13.17 -28.72
CA THR A 129 -37.49 -13.45 -27.39
C THR A 129 -36.58 -14.21 -26.43
N PRO A 130 -35.56 -14.99 -26.88
CA PRO A 130 -34.57 -15.57 -25.97
C PRO A 130 -33.55 -14.57 -25.46
N TYR A 131 -33.46 -13.36 -26.02
CA TYR A 131 -32.48 -12.37 -25.61
C TYR A 131 -33.04 -11.46 -24.49
N ALA A 132 -32.19 -11.06 -23.57
CA ALA A 132 -32.57 -10.23 -22.42
C ALA A 132 -33.31 -8.95 -22.88
N LYS A 133 -34.45 -8.65 -22.27
CA LYS A 133 -35.12 -7.37 -22.46
C LYS A 133 -34.41 -6.29 -21.67
N ASP A 134 -34.57 -5.03 -22.09
CA ASP A 134 -33.99 -3.87 -21.41
C ASP A 134 -34.34 -3.80 -19.88
N GLU A 135 -35.53 -4.31 -19.53
CA GLU A 135 -35.98 -4.46 -18.13
C GLU A 135 -35.21 -5.54 -17.34
N ASP A 136 -34.58 -6.49 -18.05
CA ASP A 136 -33.75 -7.54 -17.48
C ASP A 136 -32.28 -7.15 -17.44
N ILE A 137 -31.88 -6.11 -18.17
CA ILE A 137 -30.54 -5.54 -18.16
C ILE A 137 -30.42 -4.64 -16.94
N GLN A 138 -29.89 -5.20 -15.85
CA GLN A 138 -29.50 -4.38 -14.71
C GLN A 138 -28.43 -3.37 -15.16
N PRO A 139 -28.57 -2.09 -14.81
CA PRO A 139 -27.49 -1.13 -15.08
C PRO A 139 -26.19 -1.73 -14.57
N ILE A 140 -25.18 -1.76 -15.41
CA ILE A 140 -23.83 -2.19 -14.99
C ILE A 140 -23.45 -1.26 -13.84
N GLY A 141 -23.52 -1.76 -12.61
CA GLY A 141 -23.15 -0.98 -11.45
C GLY A 141 -21.71 -0.50 -11.58
N LYS A 142 -21.39 0.66 -11.03
CA LYS A 142 -20.04 1.21 -11.02
C LYS A 142 -18.98 0.15 -10.66
N GLU A 143 -19.32 -0.77 -9.75
CA GLU A 143 -18.46 -1.87 -9.32
C GLU A 143 -18.12 -2.84 -10.48
N THR A 144 -19.10 -3.18 -11.31
CA THR A 144 -18.88 -4.06 -12.47
C THR A 144 -18.12 -3.31 -13.55
N LEU A 145 -18.41 -2.03 -13.76
CA LEU A 145 -17.70 -1.18 -14.71
C LEU A 145 -16.24 -1.00 -14.27
N ASP A 146 -15.99 -0.73 -13.00
CA ASP A 146 -14.64 -0.64 -12.42
C ASP A 146 -13.89 -1.98 -12.57
N ARG A 147 -14.56 -3.11 -12.38
CA ARG A 147 -13.98 -4.44 -12.60
C ARG A 147 -13.59 -4.66 -14.06
N ILE A 148 -14.38 -4.20 -15.01
CA ILE A 148 -14.11 -4.32 -16.45
C ILE A 148 -12.98 -3.37 -16.88
N LEU A 149 -13.02 -2.12 -16.43
CA LEU A 149 -12.07 -1.08 -16.84
C LEU A 149 -10.69 -1.23 -16.18
N TYR A 150 -10.63 -1.71 -14.93
CA TYR A 150 -9.39 -1.81 -14.16
C TYR A 150 -8.88 -3.25 -13.98
N GLY A 151 -9.50 -4.20 -14.66
CA GLY A 151 -9.16 -5.61 -14.62
C GLY A 151 -9.92 -6.40 -13.54
N ARG A 152 -10.06 -7.69 -13.78
CA ARG A 152 -10.85 -8.64 -12.96
C ARG A 152 -10.50 -8.74 -11.47
N LYS A 153 -9.43 -8.07 -11.04
CA LYS A 153 -8.86 -8.21 -9.69
C LYS A 153 -9.09 -7.02 -8.76
N LYS A 154 -9.73 -5.93 -9.20
CA LYS A 154 -9.95 -4.74 -8.39
C LYS A 154 -11.42 -4.64 -7.98
N SER A 155 -11.71 -4.72 -6.69
CA SER A 155 -13.06 -4.58 -6.13
C SER A 155 -13.15 -3.38 -5.23
N VAL A 156 -14.17 -2.55 -5.44
CA VAL A 156 -14.48 -1.40 -4.59
C VAL A 156 -15.32 -1.88 -3.41
N VAL A 157 -14.93 -1.56 -2.20
CA VAL A 157 -15.65 -1.92 -0.99
C VAL A 157 -15.91 -0.70 -0.09
N ALA A 158 -17.09 -0.66 0.51
CA ALA A 158 -17.54 0.38 1.42
C ALA A 158 -17.69 -0.11 2.87
N ASN A 159 -17.42 -1.39 3.15
CA ASN A 159 -17.61 -1.95 4.48
C ASN A 159 -16.70 -3.14 4.78
N VAL A 160 -16.59 -3.47 6.06
CA VAL A 160 -15.74 -4.55 6.56
C VAL A 160 -16.12 -5.92 6.01
N GLU A 161 -17.41 -6.19 5.83
CA GLU A 161 -17.89 -7.48 5.33
C GLU A 161 -17.52 -7.68 3.86
N GLY A 162 -17.60 -6.62 3.05
CA GLY A 162 -17.11 -6.64 1.67
C GLY A 162 -15.61 -6.93 1.60
N LEU A 163 -14.80 -6.26 2.43
CA LEU A 163 -13.36 -6.52 2.50
C LEU A 163 -13.07 -7.96 2.92
N LYS A 164 -13.74 -8.49 3.94
CA LYS A 164 -13.60 -9.88 4.37
C LYS A 164 -14.02 -10.88 3.28
N ALA A 165 -15.11 -10.60 2.56
CA ALA A 165 -15.57 -11.44 1.46
C ALA A 165 -14.53 -11.49 0.33
N MET A 166 -13.89 -10.37 0.00
CA MET A 166 -12.81 -10.33 -0.99
C MET A 166 -11.57 -11.12 -0.54
N ILE A 167 -11.24 -11.07 0.75
CA ILE A 167 -10.14 -11.88 1.29
C ILE A 167 -10.48 -13.36 1.30
N ALA A 168 -11.74 -13.73 1.55
CA ALA A 168 -12.19 -15.11 1.65
C ALA A 168 -12.47 -15.80 0.31
N ASN A 169 -12.47 -15.07 -0.82
CA ASN A 169 -12.67 -15.68 -2.13
C ASN A 169 -11.50 -16.59 -2.55
N ASP A 170 -11.68 -17.40 -3.58
CA ASP A 170 -10.68 -18.38 -4.03
C ASP A 170 -9.52 -17.77 -4.83
N GLU A 171 -9.59 -16.48 -5.20
CA GLU A 171 -8.52 -15.80 -5.93
C GLU A 171 -7.28 -15.63 -5.03
N PRO A 172 -6.09 -16.06 -5.46
CA PRO A 172 -4.87 -15.94 -4.64
C PRO A 172 -4.42 -14.51 -4.46
N GLU A 173 -4.74 -13.62 -5.39
CA GLU A 173 -4.44 -12.20 -5.35
C GLU A 173 -5.70 -11.38 -5.58
N VAL A 174 -5.92 -10.39 -4.73
CA VAL A 174 -7.04 -9.45 -4.87
C VAL A 174 -6.57 -8.02 -4.64
N THR A 175 -7.13 -7.10 -5.42
CA THR A 175 -7.00 -5.67 -5.18
C THR A 175 -8.33 -5.13 -4.70
N VAL A 176 -8.32 -4.48 -3.55
CA VAL A 176 -9.50 -3.90 -2.92
C VAL A 176 -9.29 -2.40 -2.80
N VAL A 177 -10.25 -1.62 -3.25
CA VAL A 177 -10.24 -0.16 -3.14
C VAL A 177 -11.31 0.27 -2.16
N LEU A 178 -10.95 1.10 -1.19
CA LEU A 178 -11.94 1.75 -0.32
C LEU A 178 -12.48 2.99 -1.01
N ASN A 179 -13.80 3.12 -1.05
CA ASN A 179 -14.47 4.31 -1.57
C ASN A 179 -14.98 5.26 -0.47
N GLU A 180 -14.82 4.88 0.79
CA GLU A 180 -15.15 5.69 1.96
C GLU A 180 -14.33 5.25 3.17
N ASP A 181 -14.35 6.04 4.23
CA ASP A 181 -13.70 5.68 5.50
C ASP A 181 -14.30 4.41 6.08
N LEU A 182 -13.43 3.53 6.59
CA LEU A 182 -13.82 2.22 7.09
C LEU A 182 -13.44 2.06 8.56
N ALA A 183 -14.44 2.07 9.45
CA ALA A 183 -14.23 1.71 10.86
C ALA A 183 -14.44 0.21 11.07
N THR A 184 -13.48 -0.45 11.73
CA THR A 184 -13.61 -1.87 12.08
C THR A 184 -13.53 -2.10 13.58
N ALA A 185 -14.41 -2.96 14.09
CA ALA A 185 -14.38 -3.47 15.45
C ALA A 185 -13.77 -4.88 15.52
N THR A 186 -13.27 -5.41 14.40
CA THR A 186 -12.71 -6.75 14.32
C THR A 186 -11.43 -6.75 13.49
N MET A 187 -10.51 -7.63 13.86
CA MET A 187 -9.28 -7.87 13.11
C MET A 187 -9.59 -8.50 11.74
N ILE A 188 -8.95 -7.99 10.71
CA ILE A 188 -9.04 -8.50 9.35
C ILE A 188 -7.74 -9.22 9.04
N ALA A 189 -7.82 -10.55 8.96
CA ALA A 189 -6.66 -11.41 8.74
C ALA A 189 -6.54 -11.83 7.28
N VAL A 190 -5.33 -11.74 6.74
CA VAL A 190 -4.96 -12.28 5.42
C VAL A 190 -4.20 -13.58 5.62
N PRO A 191 -4.77 -14.73 5.24
CA PRO A 191 -4.17 -16.03 5.47
C PRO A 191 -3.04 -16.35 4.49
N ALA A 192 -2.29 -17.38 4.78
CA ALA A 192 -1.25 -17.90 3.91
C ALA A 192 -1.77 -18.21 2.49
N GLY A 193 -0.97 -17.93 1.49
CA GLY A 193 -1.33 -18.11 0.08
C GLY A 193 -2.21 -16.99 -0.51
N LYS A 194 -2.60 -15.99 0.30
CA LYS A 194 -3.40 -14.86 -0.14
C LYS A 194 -2.56 -13.59 -0.19
N LYS A 195 -2.67 -12.84 -1.27
CA LYS A 195 -2.13 -11.49 -1.42
C LYS A 195 -3.27 -10.49 -1.57
N VAL A 196 -3.28 -9.48 -0.73
CA VAL A 196 -4.28 -8.41 -0.75
C VAL A 196 -3.58 -7.08 -0.98
N THR A 197 -3.88 -6.43 -2.08
CA THR A 197 -3.54 -5.02 -2.27
C THR A 197 -4.73 -4.19 -1.79
N LEU A 198 -4.56 -3.50 -0.68
CA LEU A 198 -5.54 -2.60 -0.10
C LEU A 198 -5.18 -1.16 -0.51
N ASP A 199 -5.86 -0.68 -1.53
CA ASP A 199 -5.80 0.70 -1.96
C ASP A 199 -6.85 1.50 -1.18
N LEU A 200 -6.39 2.36 -0.29
CA LEU A 200 -7.29 3.11 0.58
C LEU A 200 -8.00 4.27 -0.13
N GLY A 201 -7.59 4.62 -1.37
CA GLY A 201 -8.25 5.63 -2.18
C GLY A 201 -8.33 7.03 -1.52
N GLY A 202 -7.37 7.37 -0.67
CA GLY A 202 -7.36 8.59 0.15
C GLY A 202 -8.16 8.47 1.45
N ASN A 203 -8.88 7.37 1.67
CA ASN A 203 -9.71 7.14 2.86
C ASN A 203 -8.91 6.60 4.04
N THR A 204 -9.56 6.55 5.19
CA THR A 204 -9.00 6.03 6.43
C THR A 204 -9.68 4.72 6.84
N MET A 205 -8.86 3.70 7.07
CA MET A 205 -9.29 2.51 7.82
C MET A 205 -8.94 2.71 9.29
N SER A 206 -9.93 2.65 10.18
CA SER A 206 -9.74 2.91 11.60
C SER A 206 -10.23 1.79 12.52
N ALA A 207 -9.56 1.65 13.66
CA ALA A 207 -10.00 0.77 14.75
C ALA A 207 -9.73 1.44 16.10
N THR A 208 -10.58 1.14 17.09
CA THR A 208 -10.48 1.70 18.44
C THR A 208 -10.28 0.60 19.50
N GLY A 209 -9.82 1.01 20.67
CA GLY A 209 -9.55 0.11 21.78
C GLY A 209 -8.41 -0.88 21.46
N ASN A 210 -8.60 -2.14 21.77
CA ASN A 210 -7.58 -3.18 21.54
C ASN A 210 -7.68 -3.85 20.16
N THR A 211 -8.46 -3.29 19.24
CA THR A 211 -8.63 -3.87 17.90
C THR A 211 -7.46 -3.56 17.01
N ILE A 212 -6.89 -4.58 16.39
CA ILE A 212 -5.86 -4.51 15.37
C ILE A 212 -6.57 -4.63 14.02
N PRO A 213 -6.62 -3.56 13.19
CA PRO A 213 -7.40 -3.61 11.95
C PRO A 213 -6.86 -4.60 10.93
N LEU A 214 -5.52 -4.70 10.76
CA LEU A 214 -4.92 -5.52 9.71
C LEU A 214 -3.92 -6.52 10.26
N TYR A 215 -4.04 -7.77 9.81
CA TYR A 215 -3.18 -8.87 10.21
C TYR A 215 -2.74 -9.72 9.02
N ALA A 216 -1.46 -9.68 8.67
CA ALA A 216 -0.85 -10.60 7.72
C ALA A 216 -0.51 -11.92 8.44
N ASN A 217 -1.41 -12.90 8.37
CA ASN A 217 -1.25 -14.21 9.00
C ASN A 217 -0.75 -15.25 7.99
N GLY A 218 0.50 -15.15 7.63
CA GLY A 218 1.09 -15.96 6.56
C GLY A 218 0.79 -15.45 5.15
N GLY A 219 -0.11 -14.51 4.98
CA GLY A 219 -0.42 -13.86 3.72
C GLY A 219 0.32 -12.54 3.52
N GLU A 220 0.11 -11.90 2.40
CA GLU A 220 0.70 -10.61 2.04
C GLU A 220 -0.35 -9.50 2.01
N ILE A 221 -0.04 -8.35 2.61
CA ILE A 221 -0.85 -7.14 2.54
C ILE A 221 0.00 -6.01 1.95
N VAL A 222 -0.44 -5.42 0.84
CA VAL A 222 0.11 -4.18 0.29
C VAL A 222 -0.86 -3.05 0.62
N ILE A 223 -0.42 -2.01 1.31
CA ILE A 223 -1.27 -0.88 1.75
C ILE A 223 -0.86 0.37 1.01
N LYS A 224 -1.82 1.00 0.31
CA LYS A 224 -1.60 2.15 -0.57
C LYS A 224 -2.58 3.30 -0.31
N ASN A 225 -2.13 4.53 -0.63
CA ASN A 225 -2.98 5.70 -0.91
C ASN A 225 -4.04 6.03 0.14
N GLY A 226 -3.65 6.25 1.39
CA GLY A 226 -4.58 6.64 2.46
C GLY A 226 -4.01 6.34 3.83
N SER A 227 -4.88 6.09 4.82
CA SER A 227 -4.44 5.95 6.21
C SER A 227 -5.00 4.70 6.88
N VAL A 228 -4.18 4.07 7.74
CA VAL A 228 -4.64 3.08 8.72
C VAL A 228 -4.35 3.61 10.11
N SER A 229 -5.37 3.70 10.96
CA SER A 229 -5.28 4.28 12.30
C SER A 229 -5.84 3.33 13.35
N ALA A 230 -5.14 3.16 14.47
CA ALA A 230 -5.61 2.34 15.58
C ALA A 230 -5.16 2.86 16.95
N ASP A 231 -5.86 2.48 18.00
CA ASP A 231 -5.39 2.67 19.37
C ASP A 231 -4.38 1.58 19.77
N ALA A 232 -4.59 0.36 19.27
CA ALA A 232 -3.62 -0.74 19.36
C ALA A 232 -2.63 -0.68 18.17
N SER A 233 -1.90 -1.75 17.89
CA SER A 233 -1.10 -1.82 16.66
C SER A 233 -2.02 -1.76 15.44
N ALA A 234 -1.67 -0.88 14.48
CA ALA A 234 -2.47 -0.72 13.28
C ALA A 234 -2.30 -1.92 12.31
N VAL A 235 -1.10 -2.47 12.26
CA VAL A 235 -0.77 -3.62 11.41
C VAL A 235 0.11 -4.61 12.16
N ILE A 236 -0.19 -5.90 12.02
CA ILE A 236 0.69 -6.95 12.52
C ILE A 236 1.03 -7.98 11.45
N THR A 237 2.24 -8.57 11.51
CA THR A 237 2.65 -9.71 10.70
C THR A 237 3.04 -10.88 11.58
N ARG A 238 2.64 -12.10 11.22
CA ARG A 238 3.06 -13.35 11.87
C ARG A 238 3.04 -14.51 10.88
N ASN A 239 3.65 -15.62 11.30
CA ASN A 239 3.60 -16.91 10.59
C ASN A 239 4.10 -16.80 9.14
N GLY A 240 5.16 -16.03 8.89
CA GLY A 240 5.68 -15.78 7.55
C GLY A 240 4.89 -14.75 6.75
N GLY A 241 3.93 -14.07 7.36
CA GLY A 241 3.16 -13.01 6.69
C GLY A 241 4.01 -11.80 6.33
N SER A 242 3.60 -11.05 5.33
CA SER A 242 4.30 -9.85 4.89
C SER A 242 3.39 -8.63 4.74
N VAL A 243 3.94 -7.46 4.98
CA VAL A 243 3.26 -6.17 4.78
C VAL A 243 4.17 -5.25 3.98
N VAL A 244 3.61 -4.62 2.95
CA VAL A 244 4.26 -3.59 2.14
C VAL A 244 3.50 -2.29 2.32
N ILE A 245 4.18 -1.23 2.75
CA ILE A 245 3.66 0.13 2.83
C ILE A 245 4.15 0.90 1.61
N ASP A 246 3.22 1.36 0.78
CA ASP A 246 3.50 2.02 -0.48
C ASP A 246 2.62 3.29 -0.62
N GLY A 247 3.05 4.37 0.01
CA GLY A 247 2.36 5.66 0.03
C GLY A 247 1.22 5.78 1.05
N ALA A 248 1.13 4.87 2.02
CA ALA A 248 0.11 4.94 3.07
C ALA A 248 0.64 5.55 4.37
N ASN A 249 -0.28 6.11 5.17
CA ASN A 249 -0.01 6.57 6.52
C ASN A 249 -0.50 5.53 7.53
N ILE A 250 0.38 5.09 8.42
CA ILE A 250 0.06 4.10 9.45
C ILE A 250 0.25 4.73 10.83
N THR A 251 -0.79 4.79 11.63
CA THR A 251 -0.72 5.44 12.95
C THR A 251 -1.25 4.57 14.07
N SER A 252 -0.59 4.66 15.23
CA SER A 252 -1.07 4.07 16.48
C SER A 252 -0.97 5.07 17.62
N SER A 253 -2.00 5.16 18.47
CA SER A 253 -2.03 6.07 19.61
C SER A 253 -1.58 5.41 20.92
N GLY A 254 -1.57 4.09 21.02
CA GLY A 254 -1.29 3.40 22.30
C GLY A 254 -0.44 2.14 22.19
N SER A 255 0.12 1.85 21.00
CA SER A 255 0.98 0.69 20.78
C SER A 255 1.96 0.95 19.63
N ASN A 256 2.69 -0.07 19.18
CA ASN A 256 3.51 0.05 17.96
C ASN A 256 2.60 0.25 16.73
N ALA A 257 2.95 1.13 15.81
CA ALA A 257 2.16 1.27 14.59
C ALA A 257 2.17 -0.04 13.78
N ILE A 258 3.34 -0.65 13.62
CA ILE A 258 3.50 -1.97 12.99
C ILE A 258 4.26 -2.90 13.92
N SER A 259 3.75 -4.12 14.14
CA SER A 259 4.43 -5.18 14.89
C SER A 259 4.70 -6.38 13.98
N ALA A 260 5.98 -6.73 13.83
CA ALA A 260 6.41 -7.86 13.01
C ALA A 260 6.98 -8.98 13.89
N THR A 261 6.43 -10.19 13.75
CA THR A 261 6.92 -11.40 14.43
C THR A 261 6.94 -12.56 13.43
N ASP A 262 8.08 -13.19 13.22
CA ASP A 262 8.22 -14.27 12.22
C ASP A 262 7.67 -13.87 10.84
N GLY A 263 7.80 -12.61 10.46
CA GLY A 263 7.23 -12.07 9.23
C GLY A 263 8.02 -10.89 8.69
N SER A 264 7.57 -10.28 7.62
CA SER A 264 8.31 -9.20 6.99
C SER A 264 7.50 -7.91 6.85
N VAL A 265 8.22 -6.78 6.87
CA VAL A 265 7.67 -5.45 6.60
C VAL A 265 8.59 -4.76 5.59
N VAL A 266 8.00 -4.21 4.53
CA VAL A 266 8.70 -3.37 3.55
C VAL A 266 8.04 -1.99 3.54
N VAL A 267 8.82 -0.95 3.75
CA VAL A 267 8.37 0.44 3.65
C VAL A 267 9.02 1.06 2.42
N ASN A 268 8.24 1.24 1.34
CA ASN A 268 8.71 1.92 0.14
C ASN A 268 8.53 3.43 0.26
N SER A 269 7.38 3.86 0.79
CA SER A 269 7.04 5.28 0.97
C SER A 269 5.88 5.42 1.97
N GLY A 270 5.55 6.66 2.37
CA GLY A 270 4.47 6.95 3.31
C GLY A 270 4.98 7.34 4.69
N ASN A 271 4.08 7.48 5.65
CA ASN A 271 4.40 7.90 7.01
C ASN A 271 3.92 6.87 8.03
N ILE A 272 4.78 6.48 8.95
CA ILE A 272 4.44 5.57 10.05
C ILE A 272 4.70 6.32 11.35
N GLN A 273 3.72 6.43 12.22
CA GLN A 273 3.86 7.15 13.49
C GLN A 273 3.20 6.42 14.65
N SER A 274 3.85 6.44 15.80
CA SER A 274 3.31 5.87 17.03
C SER A 274 3.77 6.60 18.27
N GLN A 275 2.97 6.51 19.35
CA GLN A 275 3.35 6.88 20.72
C GLN A 275 4.28 5.83 21.36
N GLU A 276 4.34 4.63 20.78
CA GLU A 276 5.29 3.56 21.08
C GLU A 276 6.28 3.45 19.91
N ALA A 277 6.67 2.26 19.51
CA ALA A 277 7.54 2.11 18.35
C ALA A 277 6.80 2.34 17.02
N GLY A 278 7.42 3.03 16.07
CA GLY A 278 6.93 3.10 14.72
C GLY A 278 6.80 1.67 14.13
N ILE A 279 7.91 0.93 14.10
CA ILE A 279 7.97 -0.50 13.76
C ILE A 279 8.69 -1.26 14.87
N ALA A 280 8.04 -2.27 15.43
CA ALA A 280 8.65 -3.20 16.37
C ALA A 280 8.89 -4.56 15.71
N GLY A 281 10.14 -4.99 15.69
CA GLY A 281 10.58 -6.29 15.20
C GLY A 281 10.77 -7.28 16.34
N PHE A 282 10.19 -8.47 16.18
CA PHE A 282 10.32 -9.59 17.09
C PHE A 282 10.80 -10.82 16.30
N ARG A 283 11.23 -11.85 16.96
CA ARG A 283 11.69 -13.15 16.42
C ARG A 283 11.70 -13.28 14.90
N ASP A 284 12.85 -13.53 14.31
CA ASP A 284 13.03 -13.83 12.88
C ASP A 284 12.32 -12.85 11.91
N SER A 285 11.95 -11.65 12.42
CA SER A 285 11.31 -10.63 11.58
C SER A 285 12.32 -9.97 10.66
N VAL A 286 11.86 -9.61 9.45
CA VAL A 286 12.66 -8.88 8.47
C VAL A 286 11.97 -7.54 8.19
N VAL A 287 12.69 -6.43 8.37
CA VAL A 287 12.20 -5.09 8.07
C VAL A 287 13.09 -4.43 7.02
N THR A 288 12.52 -4.04 5.90
CA THR A 288 13.23 -3.31 4.85
C THR A 288 12.64 -1.91 4.70
N ILE A 289 13.46 -0.89 4.85
CA ILE A 289 13.06 0.52 4.71
C ILE A 289 13.75 1.08 3.48
N ASN A 290 13.00 1.26 2.39
CA ASN A 290 13.49 1.83 1.15
C ASN A 290 13.25 3.35 1.10
N GLY A 291 12.24 3.85 1.82
CA GLY A 291 11.86 5.27 1.85
C GLY A 291 10.80 5.54 2.92
N GLY A 292 10.17 6.71 2.83
CA GLY A 292 9.15 7.14 3.78
C GLY A 292 9.72 7.71 5.08
N THR A 293 8.83 8.08 5.99
CA THR A 293 9.17 8.63 7.31
C THR A 293 8.57 7.76 8.41
N ILE A 294 9.37 7.36 9.37
CA ILE A 294 8.93 6.58 10.53
C ILE A 294 9.22 7.37 11.80
N VAL A 295 8.19 7.61 12.59
CA VAL A 295 8.27 8.45 13.80
C VAL A 295 7.90 7.64 15.04
N GLY A 296 8.78 7.61 16.02
CA GLY A 296 8.49 7.15 17.37
C GLY A 296 8.39 8.35 18.31
N ILE A 297 7.33 8.44 19.12
CA ILE A 297 7.15 9.49 20.12
C ILE A 297 7.36 8.86 21.50
N ASP A 298 8.30 9.39 22.28
CA ASP A 298 8.72 8.83 23.56
C ASP A 298 9.27 7.38 23.46
N ASN A 299 9.60 6.93 22.25
CA ASN A 299 10.13 5.62 21.93
C ASN A 299 10.91 5.63 20.61
N CYS A 300 11.38 4.49 20.16
CA CYS A 300 12.17 4.38 18.94
C CYS A 300 11.28 4.21 17.69
N PRO A 301 11.53 4.91 16.57
CA PRO A 301 10.83 4.64 15.32
C PRO A 301 11.05 3.21 14.82
N MET A 302 12.23 2.62 15.09
CA MET A 302 12.54 1.23 14.79
C MET A 302 13.17 0.54 15.99
N MET A 303 12.57 -0.53 16.46
CA MET A 303 13.11 -1.26 17.60
C MET A 303 12.92 -2.78 17.51
N GLY A 304 13.89 -3.50 18.08
CA GLY A 304 13.67 -4.86 18.56
C GLY A 304 13.24 -4.86 20.03
N ASN A 305 12.80 -5.99 20.54
CA ASN A 305 12.52 -6.18 21.96
C ASN A 305 13.62 -7.00 22.62
N GLY A 306 14.12 -6.52 23.77
CA GLY A 306 15.13 -7.19 24.57
C GLY A 306 14.58 -8.23 25.56
N SER A 307 13.36 -8.72 25.38
CA SER A 307 12.80 -9.80 26.20
C SER A 307 13.64 -11.08 26.08
N ALA A 308 13.55 -11.94 27.08
CA ALA A 308 14.29 -13.20 27.11
C ALA A 308 14.00 -14.03 25.85
N ALA A 309 15.04 -14.67 25.31
CA ALA A 309 14.93 -15.56 24.16
C ALA A 309 13.85 -16.63 24.38
N GLY A 310 13.03 -16.87 23.34
CA GLY A 310 11.91 -17.79 23.41
C GLY A 310 10.61 -17.21 23.95
N SER A 311 10.60 -15.96 24.45
CA SER A 311 9.34 -15.27 24.74
C SER A 311 8.64 -14.86 23.43
N ALA A 312 7.32 -14.63 23.49
CA ALA A 312 6.54 -14.23 22.31
C ALA A 312 7.00 -12.89 21.70
N ASN A 313 7.73 -12.08 22.48
CA ASN A 313 8.16 -10.74 22.10
C ASN A 313 9.68 -10.59 22.16
N ASP A 314 10.45 -11.65 21.99
CA ASP A 314 11.90 -11.52 21.93
C ASP A 314 12.33 -10.94 20.57
N GLY A 315 13.44 -10.21 20.56
CA GLY A 315 14.04 -9.61 19.35
C GLY A 315 15.07 -10.49 18.68
N THR A 316 15.07 -11.79 18.97
CA THR A 316 16.05 -12.75 18.44
C THR A 316 15.96 -12.81 16.92
N ASN A 317 17.10 -12.69 16.24
CA ASN A 317 17.25 -12.72 14.78
C ASN A 317 16.43 -11.67 14.01
N MET A 318 15.99 -10.59 14.64
CA MET A 318 15.42 -9.46 13.89
C MET A 318 16.47 -8.96 12.89
N ASN A 319 16.09 -8.83 11.64
CA ASN A 319 16.94 -8.29 10.58
C ASN A 319 16.33 -7.02 10.00
N VAL A 320 17.03 -5.90 10.11
CA VAL A 320 16.58 -4.60 9.58
C VAL A 320 17.56 -4.10 8.54
N ILE A 321 17.03 -3.73 7.37
CA ILE A 321 17.78 -3.14 6.26
C ILE A 321 17.17 -1.78 5.94
N MET A 322 17.95 -0.72 6.11
CA MET A 322 17.56 0.64 5.73
C MET A 322 18.34 1.08 4.49
N ASN A 323 17.66 1.19 3.37
CA ASN A 323 18.23 1.65 2.11
C ASN A 323 18.03 3.16 1.90
N GLY A 324 17.01 3.74 2.55
CA GLY A 324 16.65 5.14 2.45
C GLY A 324 15.57 5.51 3.48
N GLY A 325 14.94 6.66 3.30
CA GLY A 325 13.91 7.16 4.21
C GLY A 325 14.46 7.85 5.44
N THR A 326 13.57 8.24 6.36
CA THR A 326 13.91 8.98 7.58
C THR A 326 13.29 8.33 8.81
N LEU A 327 14.10 8.03 9.81
CA LEU A 327 13.67 7.59 11.13
C LEU A 327 13.78 8.75 12.11
N ILE A 328 12.68 9.09 12.81
CA ILE A 328 12.64 10.22 13.74
C ILE A 328 12.19 9.73 15.12
N ALA A 329 13.02 9.96 16.12
CA ALA A 329 12.70 9.69 17.51
C ALA A 329 12.49 11.00 18.27
N HIS A 330 11.26 11.26 18.70
CA HIS A 330 10.92 12.43 19.51
C HIS A 330 10.72 12.08 20.98
N ILE A 331 11.20 12.95 21.87
CA ILE A 331 10.92 12.91 23.30
C ILE A 331 9.96 14.05 23.62
N GLN A 332 8.71 13.73 23.90
CA GLN A 332 7.67 14.70 24.25
C GLN A 332 7.34 14.69 25.75
N SER A 333 7.50 13.54 26.40
CA SER A 333 7.15 13.36 27.81
C SER A 333 8.40 13.35 28.69
N ALA A 334 8.34 14.06 29.80
CA ALA A 334 9.45 14.09 30.77
C ALA A 334 9.71 12.69 31.35
N GLY A 335 10.97 12.28 31.37
CA GLY A 335 11.41 11.00 31.92
C GLY A 335 11.34 9.82 30.93
N TYR A 336 10.99 10.08 29.67
CA TYR A 336 11.10 9.09 28.59
C TYR A 336 12.46 9.20 27.90
N ALA A 337 12.89 8.06 27.35
CA ALA A 337 14.09 7.98 26.51
C ALA A 337 13.66 7.47 25.13
N ALA A 338 14.19 8.08 24.08
CA ALA A 338 14.03 7.65 22.73
C ALA A 338 15.37 7.41 22.07
N CYS A 339 15.42 6.54 21.09
CA CYS A 339 16.55 6.40 20.19
C CYS A 339 16.04 6.13 18.77
N GLY A 340 16.82 6.53 17.78
CA GLY A 340 16.41 6.32 16.39
C GLY A 340 16.24 4.83 16.03
N VAL A 341 17.19 3.99 16.45
CA VAL A 341 17.13 2.52 16.27
C VAL A 341 17.58 1.82 17.54
N TYR A 342 16.85 0.79 17.95
CA TYR A 342 17.22 -0.05 19.09
C TYR A 342 17.44 -1.50 18.68
N VAL A 343 18.66 -2.00 18.84
CA VAL A 343 19.06 -3.39 18.55
C VAL A 343 19.47 -4.08 19.86
N PRO A 344 18.54 -4.70 20.59
CA PRO A 344 18.79 -5.23 21.92
C PRO A 344 19.33 -6.65 21.98
N ASN A 345 19.20 -7.43 20.91
CA ASN A 345 19.40 -8.88 20.91
C ASN A 345 20.19 -9.34 19.68
N SER A 346 20.23 -10.63 19.39
CA SER A 346 21.02 -11.28 18.33
C SER A 346 20.64 -10.88 16.89
N GLY A 347 19.87 -9.82 16.71
CA GLY A 347 19.46 -9.32 15.39
C GLY A 347 20.56 -8.59 14.63
N SER A 348 20.18 -8.01 13.51
CA SER A 348 21.06 -7.18 12.70
C SER A 348 20.37 -5.89 12.25
N PHE A 349 21.17 -4.84 12.11
CA PHE A 349 20.75 -3.59 11.47
C PHE A 349 21.80 -3.20 10.42
N THR A 350 21.35 -3.03 9.18
CA THR A 350 22.20 -2.56 8.07
C THR A 350 21.63 -1.25 7.54
N MET A 351 22.41 -0.20 7.54
CA MET A 351 22.07 1.10 6.96
C MET A 351 22.91 1.33 5.71
N ASN A 352 22.27 1.36 4.56
CA ASN A 352 22.90 1.64 3.27
C ASN A 352 22.72 3.11 2.86
N GLY A 353 21.74 3.80 3.43
CA GLY A 353 21.43 5.21 3.19
C GLY A 353 20.25 5.68 4.03
N GLY A 354 19.80 6.90 3.80
CA GLY A 354 18.73 7.53 4.57
C GLY A 354 19.23 8.31 5.76
N GLU A 355 18.33 8.71 6.65
CA GLU A 355 18.64 9.56 7.79
C GLU A 355 17.95 9.07 9.07
N ILE A 356 18.70 9.09 10.17
CA ILE A 356 18.19 8.85 11.53
C ILE A 356 18.36 10.14 12.31
N ILE A 357 17.25 10.67 12.84
CA ILE A 357 17.22 11.89 13.66
C ILE A 357 16.62 11.53 15.01
N SER A 358 17.32 11.82 16.10
CA SER A 358 16.84 11.48 17.43
C SER A 358 17.05 12.62 18.40
N ASP A 359 16.04 12.87 19.24
CA ASP A 359 16.15 13.74 20.39
C ASP A 359 17.00 13.11 21.51
N GLY A 360 17.23 11.81 21.48
CA GLY A 360 18.16 11.06 22.32
C GLY A 360 19.34 10.52 21.53
N ALA A 361 19.74 9.27 21.78
CA ALA A 361 20.76 8.60 20.97
C ALA A 361 20.24 8.26 19.57
N GLY A 362 21.11 8.32 18.57
CA GLY A 362 20.75 7.96 17.20
C GLY A 362 20.47 6.46 17.07
N LEU A 363 21.44 5.62 17.43
CA LEU A 363 21.32 4.16 17.44
C LEU A 363 21.86 3.61 18.75
N VAL A 364 21.13 2.68 19.35
CA VAL A 364 21.57 1.91 20.52
C VAL A 364 21.62 0.44 20.19
N MET A 365 22.83 -0.13 20.28
CA MET A 365 23.02 -1.57 20.12
C MET A 365 23.49 -2.20 21.44
N ARG A 366 22.82 -3.29 21.80
CA ARG A 366 23.13 -4.10 22.97
C ARG A 366 23.30 -5.58 22.59
N GLY A 367 23.31 -5.89 21.34
CA GLY A 367 23.49 -7.23 20.77
C GLY A 367 23.55 -7.20 19.27
N GLY A 368 23.87 -8.33 18.68
CA GLY A 368 23.84 -8.56 17.25
C GLY A 368 24.89 -7.80 16.46
N LYS A 369 24.59 -7.55 15.19
CA LYS A 369 25.50 -6.91 14.25
C LYS A 369 24.87 -5.64 13.67
N VAL A 370 25.61 -4.53 13.78
CA VAL A 370 25.25 -3.25 13.13
C VAL A 370 26.27 -2.92 12.06
N THR A 371 25.78 -2.65 10.84
CA THR A 371 26.62 -2.25 9.70
C THR A 371 26.07 -0.95 9.13
N LEU A 372 26.84 0.09 9.20
CA LEU A 372 26.51 1.44 8.72
C LEU A 372 27.33 1.75 7.48
N ASN A 373 26.81 1.44 6.29
CA ASN A 373 27.52 1.63 5.01
C ASN A 373 27.48 3.08 4.52
N GLY A 374 26.39 3.80 4.79
CA GLY A 374 26.21 5.19 4.38
C GLY A 374 24.92 5.78 4.94
N GLY A 375 24.71 7.06 4.71
CA GLY A 375 23.61 7.83 5.27
C GLY A 375 24.06 8.73 6.43
N LYS A 376 23.10 9.21 7.21
CA LYS A 376 23.37 10.13 8.31
C LYS A 376 22.63 9.74 9.58
N ILE A 377 23.31 9.79 10.72
CA ILE A 377 22.71 9.66 12.06
C ILE A 377 22.96 10.94 12.84
N THR A 378 21.91 11.61 13.28
CA THR A 378 21.95 12.83 14.08
C THR A 378 21.28 12.60 15.42
N ALA A 379 22.02 12.83 16.52
CA ALA A 379 21.52 12.81 17.90
C ALA A 379 21.54 14.23 18.47
N ASN A 380 20.36 14.87 18.56
CA ASN A 380 20.25 16.31 18.81
C ASN A 380 20.41 16.73 20.26
N GLY A 381 20.35 15.78 21.20
CA GLY A 381 20.55 16.09 22.62
C GLY A 381 19.47 16.97 23.21
N ALA A 382 18.21 16.57 23.11
CA ALA A 382 17.16 17.27 23.83
C ALA A 382 17.51 17.29 25.34
N ALA A 383 17.57 18.49 25.91
CA ALA A 383 17.94 18.67 27.30
C ALA A 383 16.98 17.89 28.21
N GLY A 384 17.51 16.95 28.98
CA GLY A 384 16.73 16.15 29.93
C GLY A 384 16.35 14.74 29.44
N ALA A 385 16.86 14.28 28.29
CA ALA A 385 16.74 12.88 27.85
C ALA A 385 17.53 11.95 28.79
N VAL A 386 17.03 11.76 29.99
CA VAL A 386 17.51 10.75 30.93
C VAL A 386 16.54 9.61 30.87
N GLY A 387 17.00 8.45 30.44
CA GLY A 387 16.20 7.26 30.40
C GLY A 387 15.58 6.93 31.75
N LYS A 388 14.44 6.30 31.73
CA LYS A 388 13.75 5.85 32.94
C LYS A 388 14.60 4.80 33.65
N VAL A 389 14.98 5.07 34.90
CA VAL A 389 15.78 4.13 35.70
C VAL A 389 15.05 2.78 35.77
N GLY A 390 15.72 1.71 35.34
CA GLY A 390 15.16 0.35 35.31
C GLY A 390 14.53 -0.04 33.99
N ASP A 391 14.45 0.85 33.00
CA ASP A 391 14.10 0.49 31.64
C ASP A 391 15.35 0.00 30.90
N SER A 392 15.23 -1.15 30.23
CA SER A 392 16.30 -1.70 29.38
C SER A 392 16.68 -0.79 28.19
N ARG A 393 15.86 0.21 27.91
CA ARG A 393 16.05 1.22 26.86
C ARG A 393 16.71 2.51 27.37
N VAL A 394 17.22 2.52 28.60
CA VAL A 394 17.91 3.69 29.13
C VAL A 394 19.07 4.05 28.23
N VAL A 395 18.96 5.21 27.61
CA VAL A 395 19.99 5.75 26.73
C VAL A 395 20.83 6.73 27.51
N VAL A 396 22.13 6.58 27.44
CA VAL A 396 23.09 7.42 28.14
C VAL A 396 23.65 8.46 27.18
N GLY A 397 23.00 9.63 27.11
CA GLY A 397 23.48 10.75 26.30
C GLY A 397 22.99 10.74 24.85
N SER A 398 23.40 11.76 24.13
CA SER A 398 23.02 12.03 22.75
C SER A 398 24.17 11.72 21.79
N TYR A 399 24.61 10.49 21.81
CA TYR A 399 25.60 9.97 20.86
C TYR A 399 24.92 9.49 19.60
N ALA A 400 25.57 9.68 18.45
CA ALA A 400 25.01 9.14 17.19
C ALA A 400 24.88 7.60 17.25
N VAL A 401 25.86 6.90 17.84
CA VAL A 401 25.83 5.47 18.10
C VAL A 401 26.23 5.17 19.53
N VAL A 402 25.47 4.34 20.21
CA VAL A 402 25.81 3.77 21.52
C VAL A 402 26.05 2.26 21.37
N TYR A 403 27.30 1.85 21.58
CA TYR A 403 27.73 0.45 21.66
C TYR A 403 27.75 0.05 23.15
N ASP A 404 26.70 -0.66 23.60
CA ASP A 404 26.55 -1.04 25.02
C ASP A 404 26.72 -2.56 25.20
N ALA A 405 27.97 -2.96 25.46
CA ALA A 405 28.33 -4.35 25.78
C ALA A 405 28.10 -4.71 27.25
N ASN A 406 27.76 -3.75 28.10
CA ASN A 406 27.45 -3.99 29.51
C ASN A 406 25.99 -4.38 29.73
N SER A 407 25.21 -4.45 28.69
CA SER A 407 23.81 -4.87 28.76
C SER A 407 23.67 -6.35 29.16
N LYS A 408 22.78 -6.60 30.11
CA LYS A 408 22.60 -7.92 30.74
C LYS A 408 21.58 -8.81 29.98
N TYR A 409 21.44 -8.70 28.68
CA TYR A 409 20.63 -9.66 27.96
C TYR A 409 21.44 -10.94 27.71
N PRO A 410 21.01 -12.12 28.24
CA PRO A 410 21.89 -13.30 28.35
C PRO A 410 22.23 -14.02 27.04
N ALA A 411 21.69 -13.62 25.91
CA ALA A 411 21.81 -14.35 24.64
C ALA A 411 22.72 -13.64 23.61
N MET A 412 23.59 -12.75 24.05
CA MET A 412 24.41 -11.96 23.13
C MET A 412 25.80 -12.59 22.95
N ASP A 413 25.86 -13.54 22.02
CA ASP A 413 27.13 -14.15 21.62
C ASP A 413 28.00 -13.21 20.76
N THR A 414 27.39 -12.19 20.14
CA THR A 414 28.10 -11.26 19.26
C THR A 414 27.55 -9.84 19.40
N LEU A 415 28.45 -8.89 19.53
CA LEU A 415 28.20 -7.45 19.41
C LEU A 415 29.26 -6.90 18.48
N GLU A 416 28.88 -6.56 17.25
CA GLU A 416 29.80 -6.07 16.22
C GLU A 416 29.25 -4.78 15.59
N LEU A 417 30.07 -3.74 15.54
CA LEU A 417 29.78 -2.48 14.86
C LEU A 417 30.76 -2.25 13.73
N VAL A 418 30.22 -2.08 12.52
CA VAL A 418 30.99 -1.69 11.33
C VAL A 418 30.50 -0.34 10.83
N ILE A 419 31.38 0.65 10.72
CA ILE A 419 31.08 2.00 10.23
C ILE A 419 31.83 2.16 8.90
N GLY A 420 31.08 2.36 7.82
CA GLY A 420 31.60 2.59 6.47
C GLY A 420 32.12 4.01 6.29
N LYS A 421 32.93 4.21 5.27
CA LYS A 421 33.59 5.48 4.95
C LYS A 421 32.63 6.63 4.61
N ASP A 422 31.46 6.29 4.06
CA ASP A 422 30.45 7.26 3.59
C ASP A 422 29.40 7.59 4.69
N MET A 423 29.60 7.09 5.91
CA MET A 423 28.69 7.30 7.03
C MET A 423 28.94 8.64 7.72
N VAL A 424 27.89 9.44 7.94
CA VAL A 424 27.92 10.68 8.70
C VAL A 424 27.30 10.45 10.08
N LEU A 425 28.09 10.67 11.12
CA LEU A 425 27.65 10.57 12.51
C LEU A 425 27.76 11.93 13.17
N GLU A 426 26.68 12.42 13.76
CA GLU A 426 26.64 13.72 14.46
C GLU A 426 25.88 13.55 15.79
N GLY A 427 26.57 13.41 16.87
CA GLY A 427 25.95 13.40 18.20
C GLY A 427 26.35 14.64 18.99
N THR A 428 25.44 15.25 19.74
CA THR A 428 25.74 16.39 20.63
C THR A 428 26.81 16.04 21.67
N ASP A 429 26.78 14.78 22.15
CA ASP A 429 27.78 14.27 23.11
C ASP A 429 28.94 13.53 22.42
N GLY A 430 28.82 13.27 21.10
CA GLY A 430 29.85 12.64 20.28
C GLY A 430 29.28 11.60 19.29
N ASP A 431 30.16 11.06 18.45
CA ASP A 431 29.78 10.14 17.41
C ASP A 431 29.46 8.75 17.96
N VAL A 432 30.37 8.17 18.73
CA VAL A 432 30.27 6.80 19.26
C VAL A 432 30.56 6.78 20.74
N GLN A 433 29.62 6.27 21.52
CA GLN A 433 29.83 5.92 22.92
C GLN A 433 30.02 4.40 23.04
N THR A 434 31.07 4.01 23.80
CA THR A 434 31.35 2.61 24.10
C THR A 434 31.17 2.37 25.59
N ILE A 435 30.28 1.43 25.94
CA ILE A 435 30.04 1.01 27.33
C ILE A 435 30.41 -0.49 27.41
N LEU A 436 31.50 -0.77 28.11
CA LEU A 436 32.06 -2.12 28.21
C LEU A 436 31.93 -2.67 29.62
N ALA A 437 31.73 -3.95 29.78
CA ALA A 437 31.95 -4.68 31.01
C ALA A 437 33.47 -4.90 31.24
N ASP A 438 33.86 -5.15 32.46
CA ASP A 438 35.24 -5.43 32.80
C ASP A 438 35.80 -6.63 32.00
N GLY A 439 36.92 -6.40 31.32
CA GLY A 439 37.58 -7.42 30.49
C GLY A 439 36.98 -7.70 29.14
N VAL A 440 35.97 -6.94 28.72
CA VAL A 440 35.35 -7.04 27.37
C VAL A 440 35.99 -6.00 26.46
N GLU A 441 36.45 -6.44 25.29
CA GLU A 441 36.96 -5.52 24.25
C GLU A 441 35.80 -5.16 23.29
N ALA A 442 35.84 -3.91 22.80
CA ALA A 442 34.88 -3.47 21.79
C ALA A 442 35.21 -4.06 20.41
N ASN A 443 34.22 -4.61 19.75
CA ASN A 443 34.33 -5.10 18.37
C ASN A 443 33.79 -4.03 17.42
N ILE A 444 34.56 -2.97 17.20
CA ILE A 444 34.19 -1.79 16.42
C ILE A 444 35.19 -1.61 15.27
N TYR A 445 34.69 -1.57 14.05
CA TYR A 445 35.45 -1.29 12.84
C TYR A 445 34.98 0.04 12.24
N ASP A 446 35.68 1.12 12.53
CA ASP A 446 35.37 2.46 11.98
C ASP A 446 36.29 2.77 10.80
N ASN A 447 35.71 2.77 9.60
CA ASN A 447 36.43 2.95 8.34
C ASN A 447 36.29 4.38 7.78
N ARG A 448 35.74 5.35 8.52
CA ARG A 448 35.53 6.73 8.05
C ARG A 448 36.82 7.49 7.76
N ASN A 449 37.92 7.07 8.36
CA ASN A 449 39.23 7.73 8.26
C ASN A 449 40.28 6.89 7.53
N ILE A 450 39.87 5.88 6.80
CA ILE A 450 40.76 4.97 6.03
C ILE A 450 40.83 5.38 4.58
#